data_7619a5fbabd9aca248d0d6cd2669a5de
#
_entry.id   7619a5fbabd9aca248d0d6cd2669a5de
#
_cell.length_a   1.000
_cell.length_b   1.000
_cell.length_c   1.000
_cell.angle_alpha   90.00
_cell.angle_beta   90.00
_cell.angle_gamma   90.00
#
_symmetry.space_group_name_H-M   'P 1'
#
loop_
_entity.id
_entity.type
_entity.pdbx_description
1 polymer ?
#
loop_
_entity_poly.entity_id
_entity_poly.type
_entity_poly.pdbx_seq_one_letter_code
_entity_poly.pdbx_strand_id
1 'polypeptide(L)'
;MTATRIDRGSTATTTIYSAGTELVFERTFDASREQVWKAFTDPDLIPRWWGRHGTTTTVVEMDVRPGGRWRYVNSAPDRDDVAFYGEYLEVTPPEHFKWTFMFDVEGVGPMGGPETYDFADVDGKTKVTSIGYFDSVESIDGALATGMVSGAIETWDRLEALLAKG
;
A
#
# COMPACT_ATOMS: atom_id res chain seq x y z
N MET A 1 -21.93 -16.20 -3.81
CA MET A 1 -21.50 -16.61 -2.47
C MET A 1 -20.25 -15.82 -2.06
N THR A 2 -20.26 -15.19 -0.90
CA THR A 2 -19.12 -14.41 -0.40
C THR A 2 -18.09 -15.36 0.19
N ALA A 3 -16.82 -15.16 -0.16
CA ALA A 3 -15.74 -15.95 0.41
C ALA A 3 -15.60 -15.67 1.90
N THR A 4 -15.25 -16.70 2.67
CA THR A 4 -15.04 -16.58 4.11
C THR A 4 -13.78 -15.71 4.38
N ARG A 5 -13.91 -14.77 5.30
CA ARG A 5 -12.78 -13.95 5.74
C ARG A 5 -11.89 -14.73 6.70
N ILE A 6 -10.60 -14.67 6.47
CA ILE A 6 -9.60 -15.28 7.33
C ILE A 6 -8.69 -14.18 7.83
N ASP A 7 -8.63 -13.97 9.17
CA ASP A 7 -7.72 -12.98 9.74
C ASP A 7 -6.27 -13.32 9.39
N ARG A 8 -5.51 -12.30 9.00
CA ARG A 8 -4.12 -12.47 8.54
C ARG A 8 -3.14 -11.61 9.34
N GLY A 9 -3.50 -11.21 10.53
CA GLY A 9 -2.60 -10.45 11.40
C GLY A 9 -3.13 -9.09 11.81
N SER A 10 -4.44 -8.96 11.95
CA SER A 10 -5.07 -7.72 12.42
C SER A 10 -4.51 -7.28 13.77
N THR A 11 -4.39 -5.97 13.93
CA THR A 11 -3.96 -5.32 15.16
C THR A 11 -5.08 -4.41 15.66
N ALA A 12 -4.83 -3.68 16.75
CA ALA A 12 -5.79 -2.72 17.27
C ALA A 12 -6.07 -1.57 16.29
N THR A 13 -5.12 -1.27 15.39
CA THR A 13 -5.24 -0.15 14.45
C THR A 13 -5.56 -0.57 13.02
N THR A 14 -5.23 -1.80 12.64
CA THR A 14 -5.28 -2.23 11.24
C THR A 14 -5.97 -3.58 11.13
N THR A 15 -7.01 -3.64 10.32
CA THR A 15 -7.70 -4.89 10.01
C THR A 15 -7.06 -5.52 8.77
N ILE A 16 -6.67 -6.78 8.90
CA ILE A 16 -5.98 -7.51 7.82
C ILE A 16 -6.64 -8.88 7.66
N TYR A 17 -7.20 -9.13 6.49
CA TYR A 17 -7.85 -10.42 6.22
C TYR A 17 -7.71 -10.80 4.75
N SER A 18 -7.87 -12.10 4.49
CA SER A 18 -8.01 -12.59 3.12
C SER A 18 -9.42 -13.15 2.94
N ALA A 19 -9.94 -13.03 1.74
CA ALA A 19 -11.22 -13.59 1.34
C ALA A 19 -11.06 -14.07 -0.10
N GLY A 20 -11.15 -15.40 -0.31
CA GLY A 20 -10.81 -15.99 -1.60
C GLY A 20 -9.38 -15.67 -1.97
N THR A 21 -9.15 -15.03 -3.12
CA THR A 21 -7.82 -14.64 -3.61
C THR A 21 -7.51 -13.16 -3.38
N GLU A 22 -8.27 -12.49 -2.52
CA GLU A 22 -8.05 -11.08 -2.17
C GLU A 22 -7.44 -10.97 -0.78
N LEU A 23 -6.42 -10.09 -0.65
CA LEU A 23 -5.82 -9.74 0.63
C LEU A 23 -6.17 -8.29 0.91
N VAL A 24 -6.80 -8.03 2.07
CA VAL A 24 -7.37 -6.72 2.41
C VAL A 24 -6.69 -6.14 3.63
N PHE A 25 -6.32 -4.86 3.53
CA PHE A 25 -5.82 -4.04 4.64
C PHE A 25 -6.77 -2.85 4.80
N GLU A 26 -7.26 -2.63 6.02
CA GLU A 26 -8.14 -1.51 6.32
C GLU A 26 -7.67 -0.77 7.55
N ARG A 27 -7.65 0.57 7.50
CA ARG A 27 -7.32 1.40 8.65
C ARG A 27 -7.98 2.75 8.52
N THR A 28 -8.45 3.30 9.62
CA THR A 28 -9.01 4.64 9.68
C THR A 28 -7.96 5.61 10.19
N PHE A 29 -7.69 6.66 9.40
CA PHE A 29 -6.74 7.71 9.74
C PHE A 29 -7.51 8.96 10.18
N ASP A 30 -7.00 9.63 11.21
CA ASP A 30 -7.62 10.86 11.74
C ASP A 30 -7.17 12.07 10.92
N ALA A 31 -7.65 12.14 9.68
CA ALA A 31 -7.36 13.20 8.75
C ALA A 31 -8.44 13.19 7.66
N SER A 32 -8.62 14.33 7.00
CA SER A 32 -9.61 14.44 5.93
C SER A 32 -9.21 13.59 4.72
N ARG A 33 -10.19 13.22 3.94
CA ARG A 33 -9.97 12.43 2.72
C ARG A 33 -9.00 13.12 1.77
N GLU A 34 -9.08 14.43 1.64
CA GLU A 34 -8.19 15.22 0.81
C GLU A 34 -6.75 15.17 1.31
N GLN A 35 -6.54 15.23 2.63
CA GLN A 35 -5.21 15.13 3.22
C GLN A 35 -4.61 13.73 3.01
N VAL A 36 -5.40 12.69 3.21
CA VAL A 36 -4.94 11.31 3.01
C VAL A 36 -4.66 11.04 1.54
N TRP A 37 -5.54 11.47 0.66
CA TRP A 37 -5.34 11.37 -0.79
C TRP A 37 -4.03 12.04 -1.21
N LYS A 38 -3.79 13.25 -0.71
CA LYS A 38 -2.56 13.99 -1.00
C LYS A 38 -1.33 13.22 -0.55
N ALA A 39 -1.36 12.62 0.64
CA ALA A 39 -0.23 11.83 1.15
C ALA A 39 0.11 10.67 0.23
N PHE A 40 -0.88 10.06 -0.43
CA PHE A 40 -0.69 8.95 -1.36
C PHE A 40 -0.31 9.37 -2.79
N THR A 41 -0.55 10.62 -3.16
CA THR A 41 -0.43 11.07 -4.56
C THR A 41 0.54 12.21 -4.79
N ASP A 42 1.13 12.76 -3.73
CA ASP A 42 2.11 13.84 -3.83
C ASP A 42 3.52 13.27 -3.72
N PRO A 43 4.36 13.41 -4.76
CA PRO A 43 5.73 12.86 -4.73
C PRO A 43 6.60 13.47 -3.65
N ASP A 44 6.28 14.66 -3.15
CA ASP A 44 7.03 15.28 -2.05
C ASP A 44 6.68 14.64 -0.70
N LEU A 45 5.51 14.03 -0.58
CA LEU A 45 5.05 13.41 0.67
C LEU A 45 5.38 11.92 0.76
N ILE A 46 5.43 11.20 -0.36
CA ILE A 46 5.72 9.75 -0.37
C ILE A 46 7.00 9.42 0.42
N PRO A 47 8.13 10.11 0.23
CA PRO A 47 9.35 9.77 0.97
C PRO A 47 9.26 9.94 2.48
N ARG A 48 8.25 10.66 2.96
CA ARG A 48 8.10 10.95 4.38
C ARG A 48 7.46 9.81 5.17
N TRP A 49 6.79 8.88 4.51
CA TRP A 49 6.09 7.82 5.22
C TRP A 49 6.21 6.43 4.57
N TRP A 50 6.44 6.36 3.28
CA TRP A 50 6.42 5.09 2.55
C TRP A 50 7.70 4.29 2.86
N GLY A 51 7.53 3.04 3.29
CA GLY A 51 8.63 2.14 3.66
C GLY A 51 8.72 1.90 5.17
N ARG A 52 9.53 0.93 5.56
CA ARG A 52 9.74 0.60 6.98
C ARG A 52 10.56 1.70 7.68
N HIS A 53 10.49 1.73 9.01
CA HIS A 53 11.36 2.58 9.81
C HIS A 53 12.83 2.27 9.49
N GLY A 54 13.64 3.32 9.43
CA GLY A 54 15.08 3.18 9.15
C GLY A 54 15.42 3.05 7.69
N THR A 55 14.43 3.07 6.80
CA THR A 55 14.65 3.05 5.36
C THR A 55 14.37 4.41 4.75
N THR A 56 14.89 4.63 3.55
CA THR A 56 14.69 5.87 2.79
C THR A 56 14.01 5.53 1.45
N THR A 57 13.00 6.29 1.10
CA THR A 57 12.30 6.10 -0.18
C THR A 57 12.53 7.29 -1.08
N THR A 58 12.91 7.00 -2.33
CA THR A 58 13.09 8.00 -3.38
C THR A 58 12.04 7.79 -4.45
N VAL A 59 11.32 8.84 -4.83
CA VAL A 59 10.36 8.79 -5.93
C VAL A 59 11.11 9.07 -7.23
N VAL A 60 11.23 8.06 -8.07
CA VAL A 60 11.91 8.19 -9.36
C VAL A 60 10.94 8.67 -10.44
N GLU A 61 9.72 8.18 -10.39
CA GLU A 61 8.67 8.52 -11.35
C GLU A 61 7.32 8.44 -10.64
N MET A 62 6.44 9.37 -10.94
CA MET A 62 5.08 9.35 -10.38
C MET A 62 4.16 10.22 -11.22
N ASP A 63 3.32 9.58 -12.02
CA ASP A 63 2.38 10.24 -12.91
C ASP A 63 0.97 9.73 -12.57
N VAL A 64 0.29 10.45 -11.68
CA VAL A 64 -1.00 10.01 -11.11
C VAL A 64 -2.14 10.30 -12.07
N ARG A 65 -2.31 9.43 -13.04
CA ARG A 65 -3.40 9.44 -14.02
C ARG A 65 -3.51 8.05 -14.64
N PRO A 66 -4.67 7.69 -15.20
CA PRO A 66 -4.79 6.41 -15.91
C PRO A 66 -3.73 6.31 -17.01
N GLY A 67 -2.97 5.22 -17.00
CA GLY A 67 -1.86 5.00 -17.93
C GLY A 67 -0.53 5.60 -17.48
N GLY A 68 -0.53 6.40 -16.40
CA GLY A 68 0.70 6.94 -15.83
C GLY A 68 1.51 5.89 -15.09
N ARG A 69 2.81 6.09 -14.98
CA ARG A 69 3.72 5.15 -14.31
C ARG A 69 4.17 5.70 -12.96
N TRP A 70 4.56 4.77 -12.09
CA TRP A 70 5.16 5.13 -10.83
C TRP A 70 6.35 4.21 -10.52
N ARG A 71 7.35 4.77 -9.82
CA ARG A 71 8.52 4.00 -9.39
C ARG A 71 9.10 4.62 -8.12
N TYR A 72 9.20 3.81 -7.07
CA TYR A 72 9.83 4.19 -5.80
C TYR A 72 11.02 3.27 -5.58
N VAL A 73 12.12 3.83 -5.10
CA VAL A 73 13.29 3.04 -4.70
C VAL A 73 13.45 3.16 -3.19
N ASN A 74 13.43 2.03 -2.51
CA ASN A 74 13.60 1.96 -1.07
C ASN A 74 14.99 1.46 -0.73
N SER A 75 15.70 2.23 0.08
CA SER A 75 17.10 2.00 0.46
C SER A 75 17.22 1.76 1.96
N ALA A 76 18.10 0.84 2.35
CA ALA A 76 18.43 0.56 3.74
C ALA A 76 19.94 0.30 3.86
N PRO A 77 20.56 0.59 5.04
CA PRO A 77 22.03 0.45 5.19
C PRO A 77 22.53 -0.97 5.05
N ASP A 78 21.69 -1.96 5.32
CA ASP A 78 22.08 -3.37 5.46
C ASP A 78 21.64 -4.26 4.30
N ARG A 79 21.13 -3.67 3.23
CA ARG A 79 20.68 -4.42 2.04
C ARG A 79 20.73 -3.57 0.77
N ASP A 80 20.65 -4.23 -0.36
CA ASP A 80 20.56 -3.56 -1.66
C ASP A 80 19.22 -2.80 -1.79
N ASP A 81 19.21 -1.80 -2.63
CA ASP A 81 18.00 -1.02 -2.92
C ASP A 81 16.95 -1.92 -3.57
N VAL A 82 15.70 -1.67 -3.23
CA VAL A 82 14.56 -2.37 -3.82
C VAL A 82 13.70 -1.37 -4.56
N ALA A 83 13.42 -1.65 -5.83
CA ALA A 83 12.52 -0.85 -6.63
C ALA A 83 11.11 -1.43 -6.59
N PHE A 84 10.15 -0.55 -6.34
CA PHE A 84 8.72 -0.84 -6.45
C PHE A 84 8.17 0.02 -7.56
N TYR A 85 7.37 -0.57 -8.45
CA TYR A 85 6.97 0.14 -9.66
C TYR A 85 5.66 -0.41 -10.22
N GLY A 86 5.09 0.32 -11.16
CA GLY A 86 3.89 -0.11 -11.84
C GLY A 86 3.24 0.99 -12.64
N GLU A 87 1.95 0.83 -12.89
CA GLU A 87 1.14 1.72 -13.69
C GLU A 87 -0.17 2.00 -12.97
N TYR A 88 -0.66 3.23 -13.05
CA TYR A 88 -2.00 3.58 -12.59
C TYR A 88 -3.00 3.13 -13.65
N LEU A 89 -4.01 2.37 -13.22
CA LEU A 89 -5.06 1.85 -14.10
C LEU A 89 -6.33 2.68 -13.99
N GLU A 90 -6.67 3.14 -12.77
CA GLU A 90 -7.82 3.98 -12.48
C GLU A 90 -7.43 5.04 -11.47
N VAL A 91 -7.90 6.26 -11.64
CA VAL A 91 -7.66 7.35 -10.69
C VAL A 91 -8.91 8.21 -10.60
N THR A 92 -9.55 8.22 -9.43
CA THR A 92 -10.75 9.00 -9.14
C THR A 92 -10.52 9.81 -7.85
N PRO A 93 -9.92 11.00 -7.95
CA PRO A 93 -9.66 11.83 -6.76
C PRO A 93 -10.93 12.30 -6.07
N PRO A 94 -10.96 12.35 -4.75
CA PRO A 94 -10.02 11.81 -3.77
C PRO A 94 -10.47 10.46 -3.22
N GLU A 95 -11.14 9.64 -4.00
CA GLU A 95 -11.89 8.46 -3.56
C GLU A 95 -11.21 7.12 -3.82
N HIS A 96 -10.51 7.01 -4.96
CA HIS A 96 -10.09 5.69 -5.43
C HIS A 96 -8.94 5.76 -6.42
N PHE A 97 -8.01 4.82 -6.31
CA PHE A 97 -7.11 4.50 -7.41
C PHE A 97 -6.85 2.99 -7.46
N LYS A 98 -6.54 2.53 -8.64
CA LYS A 98 -6.10 1.16 -8.89
C LYS A 98 -4.79 1.24 -9.64
N TRP A 99 -3.82 0.45 -9.21
CA TRP A 99 -2.53 0.38 -9.86
C TRP A 99 -2.03 -1.06 -9.92
N THR A 100 -0.96 -1.29 -10.67
CA THR A 100 -0.17 -2.50 -10.54
C THR A 100 0.95 -2.21 -9.56
N PHE A 101 1.20 -3.14 -8.64
CA PHE A 101 2.28 -3.04 -7.67
C PHE A 101 3.26 -4.18 -7.95
N MET A 102 4.45 -3.82 -8.43
CA MET A 102 5.47 -4.79 -8.84
C MET A 102 6.77 -4.56 -8.10
N PHE A 103 7.51 -5.63 -7.87
CA PHE A 103 8.87 -5.57 -7.34
C PHE A 103 9.62 -6.79 -7.86
N ASP A 104 10.95 -6.65 -7.98
CA ASP A 104 11.79 -7.74 -8.48
C ASP A 104 12.35 -8.53 -7.32
N VAL A 105 12.25 -9.86 -7.41
CA VAL A 105 12.82 -10.79 -6.44
C VAL A 105 14.02 -11.45 -7.08
N GLU A 106 15.19 -11.35 -6.44
CA GLU A 106 16.42 -11.94 -6.95
C GLU A 106 16.25 -13.44 -7.18
N GLY A 107 16.61 -13.90 -8.37
CA GLY A 107 16.49 -15.31 -8.76
C GLY A 107 15.09 -15.76 -9.16
N VAL A 108 14.09 -14.90 -9.01
CA VAL A 108 12.69 -15.23 -9.35
C VAL A 108 12.17 -14.31 -10.44
N GLY A 109 12.48 -13.02 -10.37
CA GLY A 109 12.02 -12.01 -11.33
C GLY A 109 10.90 -11.16 -10.76
N PRO A 110 10.12 -10.48 -11.64
CA PRO A 110 9.05 -9.61 -11.20
C PRO A 110 7.94 -10.36 -10.45
N MET A 111 7.55 -9.80 -9.32
CA MET A 111 6.45 -10.29 -8.50
C MET A 111 5.49 -9.14 -8.25
N GLY A 112 4.24 -9.46 -7.95
CA GLY A 112 3.23 -8.48 -7.61
C GLY A 112 1.96 -8.65 -8.41
N GLY A 113 1.15 -7.61 -8.47
CA GLY A 113 -0.11 -7.64 -9.19
C GLY A 113 -0.94 -6.40 -8.93
N PRO A 114 -2.20 -6.40 -9.38
CA PRO A 114 -3.06 -5.24 -9.18
C PRO A 114 -3.49 -5.07 -7.74
N GLU A 115 -3.62 -3.81 -7.34
CA GLU A 115 -4.13 -3.41 -6.03
C GLU A 115 -5.09 -2.24 -6.21
N THR A 116 -6.12 -2.17 -5.37
CA THR A 116 -6.98 -1.01 -5.27
C THR A 116 -6.80 -0.34 -3.93
N TYR A 117 -6.98 0.99 -3.91
CA TYR A 117 -7.02 1.81 -2.72
C TYR A 117 -8.29 2.64 -2.75
N ASP A 118 -9.11 2.48 -1.73
CA ASP A 118 -10.36 3.24 -1.58
C ASP A 118 -10.29 4.09 -0.33
N PHE A 119 -10.72 5.34 -0.43
CA PHE A 119 -10.66 6.36 0.61
C PHE A 119 -12.07 6.78 0.95
N ALA A 120 -12.61 6.32 2.05
CA ALA A 120 -13.97 6.63 2.48
C ALA A 120 -13.96 7.64 3.61
N ASP A 121 -14.81 8.67 3.49
CA ASP A 121 -15.04 9.63 4.57
C ASP A 121 -15.91 8.96 5.64
N VAL A 122 -15.40 8.92 6.87
CA VAL A 122 -16.12 8.35 8.02
C VAL A 122 -16.07 9.39 9.15
N ASP A 123 -17.10 10.24 9.21
CA ASP A 123 -17.23 11.28 10.22
C ASP A 123 -16.02 12.23 10.27
N GLY A 124 -15.53 12.65 9.11
CA GLY A 124 -14.39 13.55 8.98
C GLY A 124 -13.03 12.86 9.03
N LYS A 125 -13.01 11.58 9.32
CA LYS A 125 -11.81 10.73 9.25
C LYS A 125 -11.83 9.98 7.93
N THR A 126 -10.74 9.31 7.60
CA THR A 126 -10.63 8.57 6.34
C THR A 126 -10.32 7.10 6.58
N LYS A 127 -11.20 6.23 6.13
CA LYS A 127 -10.93 4.79 6.11
C LYS A 127 -10.28 4.44 4.78
N VAL A 128 -9.06 3.95 4.85
CA VAL A 128 -8.34 3.45 3.67
C VAL A 128 -8.50 1.95 3.60
N THR A 129 -8.98 1.46 2.47
CA THR A 129 -9.10 0.02 2.19
C THR A 129 -8.21 -0.30 1.00
N SER A 130 -7.22 -1.16 1.22
CA SER A 130 -6.33 -1.65 0.18
C SER A 130 -6.64 -3.12 -0.10
N ILE A 131 -6.87 -3.45 -1.36
CA ILE A 131 -7.13 -4.83 -1.78
C ILE A 131 -6.09 -5.25 -2.79
N GLY A 132 -5.31 -6.29 -2.46
CA GLY A 132 -4.40 -6.94 -3.39
C GLY A 132 -5.07 -8.16 -4.00
N TYR A 133 -4.97 -8.31 -5.31
CA TYR A 133 -5.59 -9.41 -6.05
C TYR A 133 -4.51 -10.43 -6.42
N PHE A 134 -4.70 -11.67 -5.98
CA PHE A 134 -3.72 -12.76 -6.15
C PHE A 134 -4.28 -13.84 -7.07
N ASP A 135 -3.40 -14.66 -7.62
CA ASP A 135 -3.80 -15.78 -8.49
C ASP A 135 -4.35 -16.96 -7.71
N SER A 136 -3.91 -17.12 -6.46
CA SER A 136 -4.27 -18.26 -5.64
C SER A 136 -4.12 -17.96 -4.15
N VAL A 137 -4.72 -18.79 -3.32
CA VAL A 137 -4.55 -18.71 -1.86
C VAL A 137 -3.09 -18.97 -1.49
N GLU A 138 -2.43 -19.89 -2.18
CA GLU A 138 -1.01 -20.21 -1.96
C GLU A 138 -0.12 -18.98 -2.23
N SER A 139 -0.46 -18.17 -3.22
CA SER A 139 0.26 -16.92 -3.49
C SER A 139 0.11 -15.92 -2.34
N ILE A 140 -1.07 -15.86 -1.73
CA ILE A 140 -1.29 -15.04 -0.53
C ILE A 140 -0.41 -15.55 0.62
N ASP A 141 -0.43 -16.84 0.87
CA ASP A 141 0.37 -17.45 1.94
C ASP A 141 1.86 -17.18 1.75
N GLY A 142 2.34 -17.28 0.51
CA GLY A 142 3.73 -16.97 0.17
C GLY A 142 4.09 -15.51 0.42
N ALA A 143 3.21 -14.60 0.04
CA ALA A 143 3.42 -13.17 0.30
C ALA A 143 3.45 -12.86 1.79
N LEU A 144 2.53 -13.44 2.56
CA LEU A 144 2.47 -13.25 4.02
C LEU A 144 3.73 -13.77 4.71
N ALA A 145 4.31 -14.85 4.19
CA ALA A 145 5.54 -15.44 4.74
C ALA A 145 6.77 -14.53 4.59
N THR A 146 6.71 -13.51 3.74
CA THR A 146 7.82 -12.55 3.56
C THR A 146 7.91 -11.49 4.65
N GLY A 147 6.93 -11.41 5.55
CA GLY A 147 6.88 -10.37 6.58
C GLY A 147 6.21 -9.08 6.09
N MET A 148 5.48 -9.13 4.98
CA MET A 148 4.84 -7.95 4.40
C MET A 148 3.84 -7.28 5.35
N VAL A 149 3.19 -8.05 6.22
CA VAL A 149 2.20 -7.51 7.16
C VAL A 149 2.85 -6.52 8.13
N SER A 150 3.96 -6.90 8.75
CA SER A 150 4.66 -5.99 9.67
C SER A 150 5.17 -4.75 8.95
N GLY A 151 5.65 -4.91 7.71
CA GLY A 151 6.09 -3.80 6.88
C GLY A 151 4.98 -2.83 6.53
N ALA A 152 3.81 -3.36 6.18
CA ALA A 152 2.63 -2.54 5.88
C ALA A 152 2.16 -1.77 7.11
N ILE A 153 2.12 -2.42 8.27
CA ILE A 153 1.73 -1.77 9.53
C ILE A 153 2.70 -0.65 9.88
N GLU A 154 4.02 -0.89 9.81
CA GLU A 154 5.03 0.15 10.06
C GLU A 154 4.86 1.34 9.12
N THR A 155 4.65 1.06 7.85
CA THR A 155 4.45 2.09 6.82
C THR A 155 3.23 2.95 7.15
N TRP A 156 2.13 2.32 7.48
CA TRP A 156 0.90 3.06 7.83
C TRP A 156 0.99 3.76 9.19
N ASP A 157 1.79 3.24 10.13
CA ASP A 157 2.09 3.96 11.38
C ASP A 157 2.85 5.25 11.08
N ARG A 158 3.79 5.21 10.14
CA ARG A 158 4.52 6.40 9.70
C ARG A 158 3.58 7.40 9.00
N LEU A 159 2.65 6.90 8.20
CA LEU A 159 1.63 7.74 7.56
C LEU A 159 0.77 8.44 8.62
N GLU A 160 0.32 7.71 9.62
CA GLU A 160 -0.48 8.28 10.69
C GLU A 160 0.30 9.38 11.42
N ALA A 161 1.57 9.17 11.71
CA ALA A 161 2.42 10.16 12.34
C ALA A 161 2.58 11.42 11.47
N LEU A 162 2.72 11.24 10.16
CA LEU A 162 2.80 12.37 9.22
C LEU A 162 1.50 13.17 9.20
N LEU A 163 0.37 12.49 9.14
CA LEU A 163 -0.95 13.14 9.11
C LEU A 163 -1.25 13.89 10.41
N ALA A 164 -0.75 13.42 11.54
CA ALA A 164 -0.92 14.07 12.84
C ALA A 164 -0.19 15.41 12.93
N LYS A 165 0.79 15.64 12.08
CA LYS A 165 1.53 16.91 12.03
C LYS A 165 0.79 17.99 11.24
N GLY A 166 -0.31 17.64 10.64
CA GLY A 166 -1.10 18.54 9.82
C GLY A 166 -0.62 18.61 8.41
#